data_f0cd7b05dbc91fd2a5a1d542fc8072a3
#
_entry.id   f0cd7b05dbc91fd2a5a1d542fc8072a3
#
_cell.length_a   1.000
_cell.length_b   1.000
_cell.length_c   1.000
_cell.angle_alpha   90.00
_cell.angle_beta   90.00
_cell.angle_gamma   90.00
#
_symmetry.space_group_name_H-M   'P 1'
#
loop_
_entity.id
_entity.type
_entity.pdbx_description
1 polymer ?
#
loop_
_entity_poly.entity_id
_entity_poly.type
_entity_poly.pdbx_seq_one_letter_code
_entity_poly.pdbx_strand_id
1 'polypeptide(L)'
;MVCVGIDVAKDKHDCFILSSEGKVLADVFTIANNREGFEMLLQRILSCTSPSENIKVGLEATGHYSYNILGFLLDKGLATYVINPLHTNLYRKSLSLRKTKTDRIDARTIASMLMSDVDLKSYTDTAYHNEELKSLTRYRFDKVQERAKLKTSVSRLVNILFPELETLVPRLHMASVYAILSEFPGAKQIASAHLTHLKTVLSGVSNGHYDREKAVEIREAARRSVGSSMPAKSMELQHTIRLIRELDKEIDEIEAAIKAILDEMAPPILTVPGISYRMGAMILAEIGDFSRFDSPDKILAYAGLSPSVYESGKLKATGAYAHMEKRGSRYLRYALFNAAKYVCIWEPSFAAYLSKKRAEGKHYNVAISHAAKKLVRLIFALQTTGIAFQPA
;
A
#
# COMPACT_ATOMS: atom_id res chain seq x y z
N MET A 1 -10.11 -27.54 -24.35
CA MET A 1 -9.64 -26.35 -23.58
C MET A 1 -8.30 -25.90 -24.15
N VAL A 2 -8.14 -24.61 -24.34
CA VAL A 2 -6.90 -23.99 -24.85
C VAL A 2 -6.28 -23.15 -23.72
N CYS A 3 -4.98 -23.33 -23.50
CA CYS A 3 -4.19 -22.60 -22.51
C CYS A 3 -3.18 -21.68 -23.19
N VAL A 4 -3.27 -20.39 -22.89
CA VAL A 4 -2.41 -19.34 -23.45
C VAL A 4 -1.51 -18.81 -22.33
N GLY A 5 -0.21 -18.89 -22.49
CA GLY A 5 0.75 -18.28 -21.56
C GLY A 5 1.37 -17.03 -22.16
N ILE A 6 1.43 -15.97 -21.40
CA ILE A 6 1.97 -14.68 -21.81
C ILE A 6 3.04 -14.24 -20.82
N ASP A 7 4.27 -14.13 -21.30
CA ASP A 7 5.34 -13.43 -20.59
C ASP A 7 5.32 -11.94 -20.95
N VAL A 8 5.12 -11.11 -19.92
CA VAL A 8 4.84 -9.68 -20.10
C VAL A 8 6.12 -8.86 -19.93
N ALA A 9 6.44 -8.05 -20.96
CA ALA A 9 7.53 -7.08 -20.90
C ALA A 9 7.07 -5.69 -21.36
N LYS A 10 7.95 -4.70 -21.28
CA LYS A 10 7.64 -3.29 -21.54
C LYS A 10 7.12 -3.03 -22.96
N ASP A 11 7.86 -3.49 -23.96
CA ASP A 11 7.62 -3.12 -25.35
C ASP A 11 6.97 -4.24 -26.18
N LYS A 12 7.05 -5.47 -25.68
CA LYS A 12 6.59 -6.68 -26.38
C LYS A 12 6.22 -7.76 -25.38
N HIS A 13 5.38 -8.71 -25.77
CA HIS A 13 5.02 -9.87 -24.96
C HIS A 13 5.30 -11.14 -25.76
N ASP A 14 5.86 -12.15 -25.08
CA ASP A 14 6.04 -13.47 -25.66
C ASP A 14 4.86 -14.37 -25.26
N CYS A 15 4.22 -14.98 -26.27
CA CYS A 15 2.99 -15.75 -26.14
C CYS A 15 3.20 -17.19 -26.58
N PHE A 16 2.52 -18.13 -25.92
CA PHE A 16 2.56 -19.55 -26.26
C PHE A 16 1.18 -20.16 -26.08
N ILE A 17 0.76 -21.05 -27.00
CA ILE A 17 -0.57 -21.66 -26.97
C ILE A 17 -0.46 -23.18 -27.02
N LEU A 18 -1.14 -23.86 -26.07
CA LEU A 18 -1.22 -25.32 -26.05
C LEU A 18 -2.64 -25.81 -25.76
N SER A 19 -2.95 -27.03 -26.17
CA SER A 19 -4.21 -27.71 -25.84
C SER A 19 -4.16 -28.31 -24.44
N SER A 20 -5.32 -28.70 -23.90
CA SER A 20 -5.44 -29.45 -22.63
C SER A 20 -4.69 -30.79 -22.62
N GLU A 21 -4.38 -31.31 -23.79
CA GLU A 21 -3.63 -32.58 -23.96
C GLU A 21 -2.12 -32.35 -24.07
N GLY A 22 -1.65 -31.09 -23.94
CA GLY A 22 -0.25 -30.73 -24.05
C GLY A 22 0.27 -30.59 -25.49
N LYS A 23 -0.63 -30.63 -26.51
CA LYS A 23 -0.24 -30.39 -27.88
C LYS A 23 0.02 -28.90 -28.11
N VAL A 24 1.16 -28.55 -28.70
CA VAL A 24 1.51 -27.18 -29.08
C VAL A 24 0.63 -26.76 -30.27
N LEU A 25 -0.25 -25.77 -30.04
CA LEU A 25 -1.11 -25.18 -31.05
C LEU A 25 -0.44 -24.00 -31.73
N ALA A 26 0.28 -23.18 -30.98
CA ALA A 26 1.18 -22.17 -31.50
C ALA A 26 2.46 -22.14 -30.66
N ASP A 27 3.61 -22.31 -31.34
CA ASP A 27 4.90 -22.12 -30.67
C ASP A 27 5.12 -20.65 -30.32
N VAL A 28 6.14 -20.36 -29.52
CA VAL A 28 6.38 -19.02 -28.99
C VAL A 28 6.43 -17.99 -30.12
N PHE A 29 5.57 -17.02 -30.02
CA PHE A 29 5.49 -15.85 -30.89
C PHE A 29 5.45 -14.56 -30.06
N THR A 30 5.97 -13.51 -30.64
CA THR A 30 6.05 -12.20 -29.96
C THR A 30 5.01 -11.26 -30.54
N ILE A 31 4.35 -10.51 -29.67
CA ILE A 31 3.44 -9.42 -30.02
C ILE A 31 3.97 -8.09 -29.47
N ALA A 32 3.67 -6.97 -30.13
CA ALA A 32 3.96 -5.64 -29.62
C ALA A 32 2.99 -5.26 -28.49
N ASN A 33 3.43 -4.45 -27.53
CA ASN A 33 2.57 -3.90 -26.46
C ASN A 33 1.77 -2.70 -27.01
N ASN A 34 0.89 -2.98 -27.96
CA ASN A 34 -0.02 -2.02 -28.58
C ASN A 34 -1.31 -2.73 -29.06
N ARG A 35 -2.25 -1.94 -29.57
CA ARG A 35 -3.57 -2.46 -29.99
C ARG A 35 -3.46 -3.52 -31.09
N GLU A 36 -2.63 -3.29 -32.08
CA GLU A 36 -2.43 -4.21 -33.20
C GLU A 36 -1.85 -5.56 -32.73
N GLY A 37 -0.89 -5.52 -31.80
CA GLY A 37 -0.32 -6.73 -31.20
C GLY A 37 -1.35 -7.51 -30.37
N PHE A 38 -2.20 -6.82 -29.61
CA PHE A 38 -3.26 -7.47 -28.82
C PHE A 38 -4.35 -8.08 -29.69
N GLU A 39 -4.74 -7.40 -30.77
CA GLU A 39 -5.69 -7.95 -31.76
C GLU A 39 -5.10 -9.15 -32.49
N MET A 40 -3.81 -9.11 -32.84
CA MET A 40 -3.10 -10.27 -33.42
C MET A 40 -3.09 -11.46 -32.45
N LEU A 41 -2.84 -11.24 -31.17
CA LEU A 41 -2.95 -12.29 -30.14
C LEU A 41 -4.34 -12.90 -30.12
N LEU A 42 -5.38 -12.06 -30.07
CA LEU A 42 -6.78 -12.54 -30.05
C LEU A 42 -7.11 -13.38 -31.28
N GLN A 43 -6.77 -12.91 -32.47
CA GLN A 43 -6.97 -13.67 -33.72
C GLN A 43 -6.24 -15.00 -33.68
N ARG A 44 -5.01 -15.03 -33.16
CA ARG A 44 -4.21 -16.26 -33.05
C ARG A 44 -4.87 -17.25 -32.08
N ILE A 45 -5.36 -16.78 -30.94
CA ILE A 45 -6.11 -17.61 -29.99
C ILE A 45 -7.35 -18.19 -30.65
N LEU A 46 -8.16 -17.36 -31.31
CA LEU A 46 -9.40 -17.78 -31.97
C LEU A 46 -9.13 -18.77 -33.11
N SER A 47 -8.04 -18.63 -33.86
CA SER A 47 -7.66 -19.58 -34.91
C SER A 47 -7.24 -20.96 -34.38
N CYS A 48 -6.84 -21.04 -33.11
CA CYS A 48 -6.45 -22.28 -32.44
C CYS A 48 -7.60 -22.93 -31.65
N THR A 49 -8.78 -22.33 -31.63
CA THR A 49 -9.89 -22.69 -30.72
C THR A 49 -11.15 -23.05 -31.50
N SER A 50 -11.84 -24.11 -31.10
CA SER A 50 -13.20 -24.40 -31.58
C SER A 50 -14.24 -23.59 -30.82
N PRO A 51 -15.42 -23.24 -31.40
CA PRO A 51 -16.43 -22.38 -30.78
C PRO A 51 -16.94 -22.85 -29.40
N SER A 52 -16.79 -24.14 -29.09
CA SER A 52 -17.22 -24.76 -27.83
C SER A 52 -16.09 -24.92 -26.80
N GLU A 53 -14.86 -24.50 -27.12
CA GLU A 53 -13.72 -24.70 -26.23
C GLU A 53 -13.52 -23.53 -25.24
N ASN A 54 -13.26 -23.88 -23.98
CA ASN A 54 -12.88 -22.93 -22.96
C ASN A 54 -11.42 -22.46 -23.20
N ILE A 55 -11.22 -21.15 -23.14
CA ILE A 55 -9.92 -20.50 -23.24
C ILE A 55 -9.50 -20.03 -21.87
N LYS A 56 -8.31 -20.43 -21.41
CA LYS A 56 -7.64 -19.89 -20.22
C LYS A 56 -6.40 -19.12 -20.66
N VAL A 57 -6.29 -17.85 -20.24
CA VAL A 57 -5.13 -16.99 -20.55
C VAL A 57 -4.40 -16.67 -19.26
N GLY A 58 -3.14 -17.04 -19.15
CA GLY A 58 -2.30 -16.72 -17.99
C GLY A 58 -1.24 -15.68 -18.32
N LEU A 59 -1.00 -14.79 -17.40
CA LEU A 59 0.09 -13.81 -17.49
C LEU A 59 0.78 -13.67 -16.13
N GLU A 60 2.08 -13.37 -16.15
CA GLU A 60 2.83 -13.12 -14.94
C GLU A 60 2.58 -11.69 -14.44
N ALA A 61 2.40 -11.52 -13.13
CA ALA A 61 2.21 -10.23 -12.49
C ALA A 61 3.53 -9.43 -12.46
N THR A 62 4.00 -8.96 -13.60
CA THR A 62 5.25 -8.18 -13.79
C THR A 62 5.02 -6.67 -13.60
N GLY A 63 4.46 -6.27 -12.46
CA GLY A 63 4.23 -4.86 -12.13
C GLY A 63 3.22 -4.19 -13.09
N HIS A 64 3.52 -2.95 -13.52
CA HIS A 64 2.60 -2.13 -14.31
C HIS A 64 2.51 -2.53 -15.80
N TYR A 65 3.43 -3.32 -16.31
CA TYR A 65 3.41 -3.71 -17.74
C TYR A 65 2.27 -4.64 -18.11
N SER A 66 1.71 -5.36 -17.13
CA SER A 66 0.61 -6.30 -17.36
C SER A 66 -0.77 -5.64 -17.46
N TYR A 67 -0.96 -4.40 -17.00
CA TYR A 67 -2.29 -3.78 -16.92
C TYR A 67 -2.98 -3.62 -18.28
N ASN A 68 -2.25 -3.17 -19.30
CA ASN A 68 -2.84 -2.90 -20.60
C ASN A 68 -3.36 -4.18 -21.27
N ILE A 69 -2.53 -5.24 -21.31
CA ILE A 69 -2.95 -6.52 -21.89
C ILE A 69 -4.01 -7.21 -21.03
N LEU A 70 -3.95 -7.09 -19.70
CA LEU A 70 -4.97 -7.62 -18.79
C LEU A 70 -6.33 -6.98 -19.07
N GLY A 71 -6.41 -5.64 -19.12
CA GLY A 71 -7.63 -4.93 -19.46
C GLY A 71 -8.20 -5.37 -20.80
N PHE A 72 -7.37 -5.46 -21.85
CA PHE A 72 -7.80 -5.94 -23.16
C PHE A 72 -8.40 -7.35 -23.12
N LEU A 73 -7.75 -8.29 -22.41
CA LEU A 73 -8.22 -9.67 -22.30
C LEU A 73 -9.56 -9.77 -21.55
N LEU A 74 -9.73 -9.00 -20.48
CA LEU A 74 -10.98 -8.91 -19.73
C LEU A 74 -12.11 -8.31 -20.58
N ASP A 75 -11.87 -7.23 -21.31
CA ASP A 75 -12.82 -6.60 -22.24
C ASP A 75 -13.30 -7.56 -23.32
N LYS A 76 -12.46 -8.54 -23.69
CA LYS A 76 -12.83 -9.61 -24.63
C LYS A 76 -13.52 -10.80 -23.97
N GLY A 77 -13.79 -10.76 -22.66
CA GLY A 77 -14.47 -11.82 -21.92
C GLY A 77 -13.64 -13.10 -21.75
N LEU A 78 -12.30 -13.02 -21.90
CA LEU A 78 -11.43 -14.17 -21.77
C LEU A 78 -11.14 -14.47 -20.29
N ALA A 79 -11.24 -15.75 -19.89
CA ALA A 79 -10.88 -16.19 -18.56
C ALA A 79 -9.38 -16.00 -18.34
N THR A 80 -9.01 -14.92 -17.64
CA THR A 80 -7.63 -14.49 -17.47
C THR A 80 -7.13 -14.78 -16.05
N TYR A 81 -5.90 -15.27 -15.93
CA TYR A 81 -5.24 -15.68 -14.69
C TYR A 81 -3.96 -14.87 -14.51
N VAL A 82 -3.88 -14.11 -13.41
CA VAL A 82 -2.69 -13.35 -13.05
C VAL A 82 -1.86 -14.17 -12.06
N ILE A 83 -0.69 -14.61 -12.47
CA ILE A 83 0.15 -15.56 -11.74
C ILE A 83 1.29 -14.82 -11.03
N ASN A 84 1.49 -15.15 -9.76
CA ASN A 84 2.61 -14.59 -8.98
C ASN A 84 3.95 -15.10 -9.53
N PRO A 85 4.95 -14.22 -9.79
CA PRO A 85 6.29 -14.60 -10.25
C PRO A 85 6.99 -15.65 -9.39
N LEU A 86 6.70 -15.70 -8.09
CA LEU A 86 7.22 -16.74 -7.22
C LEU A 86 6.68 -18.13 -7.59
N HIS A 87 5.41 -18.24 -7.94
CA HIS A 87 4.80 -19.50 -8.34
C HIS A 87 5.35 -19.97 -9.69
N THR A 88 5.46 -19.07 -10.67
CA THR A 88 6.07 -19.38 -11.96
C THR A 88 7.51 -19.89 -11.80
N ASN A 89 8.29 -19.23 -10.95
CA ASN A 89 9.67 -19.65 -10.67
C ASN A 89 9.76 -21.02 -9.95
N LEU A 90 8.89 -21.29 -8.98
CA LEU A 90 8.84 -22.59 -8.29
C LEU A 90 8.42 -23.71 -9.26
N TYR A 91 7.38 -23.48 -10.06
CA TYR A 91 6.90 -24.44 -11.04
C TYR A 91 7.95 -24.74 -12.11
N ARG A 92 8.63 -23.71 -12.63
CA ARG A 92 9.77 -23.91 -13.54
C ARG A 92 10.88 -24.75 -12.94
N LYS A 93 11.22 -24.56 -11.67
CA LYS A 93 12.21 -25.38 -10.96
C LYS A 93 11.78 -26.83 -10.77
N SER A 94 10.48 -27.10 -10.68
CA SER A 94 9.97 -28.47 -10.60
C SER A 94 10.02 -29.20 -11.94
N LEU A 95 9.94 -28.46 -13.06
CA LEU A 95 10.01 -29.05 -14.41
C LEU A 95 11.44 -29.35 -14.86
N SER A 96 12.44 -28.60 -14.39
CA SER A 96 13.83 -28.78 -14.84
C SER A 96 14.84 -28.32 -13.81
N LEU A 97 15.88 -29.10 -13.60
CA LEU A 97 17.07 -28.77 -12.81
C LEU A 97 18.00 -27.76 -13.52
N ARG A 98 17.79 -27.49 -14.79
CA ARG A 98 18.60 -26.53 -15.56
C ARG A 98 18.23 -25.10 -15.21
N LYS A 99 19.22 -24.27 -14.93
CA LYS A 99 19.05 -22.83 -14.58
C LYS A 99 18.84 -21.93 -15.82
N THR A 100 18.19 -22.42 -16.87
CA THR A 100 17.95 -21.62 -18.08
C THR A 100 16.73 -20.75 -17.88
N LYS A 101 16.89 -19.42 -17.97
CA LYS A 101 15.81 -18.45 -17.97
C LYS A 101 15.83 -17.72 -19.31
N THR A 102 14.75 -17.84 -20.08
CA THR A 102 14.49 -17.05 -21.30
C THR A 102 13.00 -16.75 -21.33
N ASP A 103 12.61 -15.62 -21.89
CA ASP A 103 11.23 -15.17 -22.03
C ASP A 103 10.35 -16.25 -22.72
N ARG A 104 10.92 -16.98 -23.67
CA ARG A 104 10.28 -18.14 -24.34
C ARG A 104 9.94 -19.29 -23.40
N ILE A 105 10.76 -19.52 -22.37
CA ILE A 105 10.52 -20.57 -21.37
C ILE A 105 9.44 -20.10 -20.40
N ASP A 106 9.38 -18.81 -20.08
CA ASP A 106 8.44 -18.28 -19.12
C ASP A 106 6.99 -18.31 -19.68
N ALA A 107 6.75 -17.95 -20.95
CA ALA A 107 5.44 -18.10 -21.59
C ALA A 107 4.97 -19.57 -21.64
N ARG A 108 5.87 -20.51 -21.99
CA ARG A 108 5.56 -21.96 -21.97
C ARG A 108 5.23 -22.45 -20.57
N THR A 109 5.99 -22.01 -19.57
CA THR A 109 5.78 -22.37 -18.15
C THR A 109 4.40 -21.92 -17.68
N ILE A 110 3.99 -20.70 -18.00
CA ILE A 110 2.67 -20.14 -17.66
C ILE A 110 1.56 -20.99 -18.30
N ALA A 111 1.65 -21.29 -19.60
CA ALA A 111 0.66 -22.12 -20.27
C ALA A 111 0.57 -23.54 -19.69
N SER A 112 1.71 -24.13 -19.32
CA SER A 112 1.76 -25.45 -18.68
C SER A 112 1.16 -25.44 -17.27
N MET A 113 1.32 -24.35 -16.53
CA MET A 113 0.66 -24.18 -15.22
C MET A 113 -0.87 -24.14 -15.36
N LEU A 114 -1.40 -23.43 -16.36
CA LEU A 114 -2.84 -23.39 -16.64
C LEU A 114 -3.40 -24.76 -17.04
N MET A 115 -2.61 -25.56 -17.75
CA MET A 115 -2.99 -26.91 -18.17
C MET A 115 -3.02 -27.88 -16.99
N SER A 116 -2.05 -27.78 -16.07
CA SER A 116 -1.92 -28.72 -14.94
C SER A 116 -2.93 -28.50 -13.82
N ASP A 117 -3.91 -27.61 -14.00
CA ASP A 117 -5.01 -27.32 -13.06
C ASP A 117 -4.55 -27.09 -11.63
N VAL A 118 -3.32 -26.52 -11.47
CA VAL A 118 -2.88 -25.96 -10.20
C VAL A 118 -3.92 -24.93 -9.82
N ASP A 119 -4.42 -24.95 -8.61
CA ASP A 119 -5.53 -24.20 -7.99
C ASP A 119 -5.46 -22.67 -8.27
N LEU A 120 -5.57 -22.31 -9.56
CA LEU A 120 -5.48 -20.95 -10.07
C LEU A 120 -6.89 -20.40 -10.23
N LYS A 121 -7.21 -19.30 -9.57
CA LYS A 121 -8.47 -18.59 -9.72
C LYS A 121 -8.36 -17.53 -10.81
N SER A 122 -9.40 -17.46 -11.67
CA SER A 122 -9.48 -16.44 -12.71
C SER A 122 -9.60 -15.04 -12.11
N TYR A 123 -9.07 -14.07 -12.81
CA TYR A 123 -9.21 -12.67 -12.48
C TYR A 123 -10.63 -12.22 -12.85
N THR A 124 -11.37 -11.62 -11.91
CA THR A 124 -12.76 -11.19 -12.09
C THR A 124 -12.87 -9.67 -12.17
N ASP A 125 -13.99 -9.12 -12.70
CA ASP A 125 -14.23 -7.67 -12.78
C ASP A 125 -14.15 -6.96 -11.42
N THR A 126 -14.54 -7.64 -10.33
CA THR A 126 -14.33 -7.16 -8.95
C THR A 126 -12.86 -6.88 -8.65
N ALA A 127 -11.94 -7.54 -9.35
CA ALA A 127 -10.52 -7.29 -9.20
C ALA A 127 -10.07 -5.95 -9.82
N TYR A 128 -10.79 -5.41 -10.81
CA TYR A 128 -10.48 -4.11 -11.40
C TYR A 128 -10.72 -2.95 -10.41
N HIS A 129 -11.87 -2.94 -9.75
CA HIS A 129 -12.15 -1.96 -8.68
C HIS A 129 -11.16 -2.08 -7.51
N ASN A 130 -10.72 -3.30 -7.19
CA ASN A 130 -9.68 -3.52 -6.19
C ASN A 130 -8.30 -2.99 -6.63
N GLU A 131 -7.95 -3.05 -7.92
CA GLU A 131 -6.68 -2.49 -8.42
C GLU A 131 -6.70 -0.96 -8.43
N GLU A 132 -7.84 -0.31 -8.73
CA GLU A 132 -7.97 1.14 -8.60
C GLU A 132 -7.81 1.59 -7.15
N LEU A 133 -8.53 0.95 -6.23
CA LEU A 133 -8.42 1.22 -4.80
C LEU A 133 -6.99 0.97 -4.29
N LYS A 134 -6.32 -0.06 -4.81
CA LYS A 134 -4.93 -0.39 -4.48
C LYS A 134 -3.95 0.66 -5.02
N SER A 135 -4.16 1.16 -6.22
CA SER A 135 -3.38 2.26 -6.79
C SER A 135 -3.52 3.52 -5.94
N LEU A 136 -4.74 3.91 -5.59
CA LEU A 136 -5.01 5.09 -4.76
C LEU A 136 -4.42 4.96 -3.35
N THR A 137 -4.59 3.80 -2.70
CA THR A 137 -4.08 3.60 -1.33
C THR A 137 -2.56 3.58 -1.26
N ARG A 138 -1.88 3.01 -2.26
CA ARG A 138 -0.42 3.03 -2.37
C ARG A 138 0.10 4.41 -2.71
N TYR A 139 -0.54 5.11 -3.65
CA TYR A 139 -0.21 6.48 -4.02
C TYR A 139 -0.32 7.41 -2.80
N ARG A 140 -1.44 7.31 -2.07
CA ARG A 140 -1.60 8.01 -0.79
C ARG A 140 -0.48 7.69 0.20
N PHE A 141 -0.12 6.42 0.36
CA PHE A 141 0.94 6.00 1.26
C PHE A 141 2.27 6.68 0.89
N ASP A 142 2.63 6.68 -0.37
CA ASP A 142 3.89 7.29 -0.84
C ASP A 142 3.88 8.81 -0.63
N LYS A 143 2.77 9.52 -0.92
CA LYS A 143 2.60 10.95 -0.65
C LYS A 143 2.73 11.29 0.84
N VAL A 144 2.17 10.47 1.72
CA VAL A 144 2.32 10.62 3.18
C VAL A 144 3.79 10.43 3.61
N GLN A 145 4.52 9.50 3.01
CA GLN A 145 5.95 9.32 3.28
C GLN A 145 6.79 10.49 2.78
N GLU A 146 6.51 11.03 1.60
CA GLU A 146 7.16 12.25 1.07
C GLU A 146 6.93 13.42 2.02
N ARG A 147 5.68 13.65 2.42
CA ARG A 147 5.33 14.68 3.40
C ARG A 147 6.08 14.53 4.73
N ALA A 148 6.23 13.30 5.23
CA ALA A 148 6.96 13.04 6.46
C ALA A 148 8.45 13.41 6.34
N LYS A 149 9.07 13.13 5.20
CA LYS A 149 10.46 13.54 4.92
C LYS A 149 10.59 15.07 4.90
N LEU A 150 9.66 15.77 4.25
CA LEU A 150 9.66 17.24 4.21
C LEU A 150 9.45 17.84 5.61
N LYS A 151 8.59 17.26 6.45
CA LYS A 151 8.43 17.68 7.84
C LYS A 151 9.75 17.55 8.64
N THR A 152 10.48 16.47 8.46
CA THR A 152 11.81 16.31 9.06
C THR A 152 12.77 17.41 8.57
N SER A 153 12.70 17.79 7.27
CA SER A 153 13.51 18.90 6.73
C SER A 153 13.13 20.23 7.35
N VAL A 154 11.82 20.51 7.56
CA VAL A 154 11.35 21.71 8.26
C VAL A 154 11.93 21.77 9.68
N SER A 155 11.85 20.67 10.46
CA SER A 155 12.40 20.63 11.82
C SER A 155 13.90 20.98 11.83
N ARG A 156 14.67 20.41 10.89
CA ARG A 156 16.10 20.71 10.74
C ARG A 156 16.35 22.18 10.40
N LEU A 157 15.55 22.75 9.49
CA LEU A 157 15.71 24.16 9.06
C LEU A 157 15.31 25.13 10.17
N VAL A 158 14.25 24.84 10.91
CA VAL A 158 13.85 25.65 12.07
C VAL A 158 14.91 25.62 13.15
N ASN A 159 15.53 24.47 13.41
CA ASN A 159 16.62 24.38 14.38
C ASN A 159 17.83 25.27 13.99
N ILE A 160 18.05 25.51 12.68
CA ILE A 160 19.09 26.42 12.21
C ILE A 160 18.66 27.90 12.31
N LEU A 161 17.39 28.20 11.89
CA LEU A 161 16.95 29.58 11.67
C LEU A 161 16.25 30.21 12.87
N PHE A 162 15.61 29.42 13.72
CA PHE A 162 14.90 29.83 14.93
C PHE A 162 14.66 28.64 15.88
N PRO A 163 15.70 28.13 16.56
CA PRO A 163 15.61 26.92 17.38
C PRO A 163 14.62 27.05 18.53
N GLU A 164 14.44 28.23 19.11
CA GLU A 164 13.56 28.46 20.24
C GLU A 164 12.06 28.31 19.87
N LEU A 165 11.71 28.40 18.59
CA LEU A 165 10.32 28.31 18.15
C LEU A 165 9.67 26.97 18.55
N GLU A 166 10.44 25.88 18.52
CA GLU A 166 9.90 24.54 18.85
C GLU A 166 9.41 24.43 20.29
N THR A 167 10.01 25.18 21.22
CA THR A 167 9.59 25.22 22.63
C THR A 167 8.40 26.14 22.90
N LEU A 168 8.14 27.08 21.99
CA LEU A 168 7.09 28.09 22.11
C LEU A 168 5.73 27.59 21.58
N VAL A 169 5.73 26.53 20.79
CA VAL A 169 4.52 26.02 20.13
C VAL A 169 4.26 24.56 20.53
N PRO A 170 3.00 24.13 20.69
CA PRO A 170 2.69 22.76 21.08
C PRO A 170 3.20 21.72 20.04
N ARG A 171 3.19 22.08 18.77
CA ARG A 171 3.71 21.26 17.66
C ARG A 171 4.24 22.17 16.55
N LEU A 172 5.44 21.87 16.08
CA LEU A 172 6.07 22.63 15.00
C LEU A 172 5.26 22.56 13.67
N HIS A 173 4.63 21.41 13.40
CA HIS A 173 3.93 21.16 12.13
C HIS A 173 2.44 21.53 12.19
N MET A 174 2.15 22.75 12.69
CA MET A 174 0.81 23.33 12.72
C MET A 174 0.64 24.36 11.58
N ALA A 175 -0.57 24.52 11.09
CA ALA A 175 -0.90 25.46 10.02
C ALA A 175 -0.49 26.93 10.37
N SER A 176 -0.71 27.34 11.63
CA SER A 176 -0.32 28.66 12.13
C SER A 176 1.21 28.89 12.16
N VAL A 177 1.97 27.85 12.53
CA VAL A 177 3.44 27.90 12.49
C VAL A 177 3.94 27.97 11.05
N TYR A 178 3.34 27.19 10.16
CA TYR A 178 3.66 27.25 8.73
C TYR A 178 3.28 28.60 8.10
N ALA A 179 2.20 29.22 8.55
CA ALA A 179 1.84 30.56 8.09
C ALA A 179 2.93 31.60 8.42
N ILE A 180 3.38 31.63 9.68
CA ILE A 180 4.47 32.53 10.09
C ILE A 180 5.75 32.21 9.33
N LEU A 181 6.20 30.97 9.29
CA LEU A 181 7.46 30.59 8.65
C LEU A 181 7.45 30.77 7.13
N SER A 182 6.28 30.76 6.51
CA SER A 182 6.15 31.08 5.07
C SER A 182 6.42 32.55 4.79
N GLU A 183 6.07 33.43 5.71
CA GLU A 183 6.24 34.87 5.56
C GLU A 183 7.54 35.36 6.21
N PHE A 184 7.83 34.86 7.40
CA PHE A 184 8.99 35.21 8.20
C PHE A 184 9.84 33.95 8.49
N PRO A 185 10.69 33.52 7.57
CA PRO A 185 11.34 32.19 7.63
C PRO A 185 12.45 32.04 8.67
N GLY A 186 12.69 33.03 9.53
CA GLY A 186 13.69 32.93 10.57
C GLY A 186 13.54 33.97 11.68
N ALA A 187 14.29 33.80 12.77
CA ALA A 187 14.21 34.67 13.95
C ALA A 187 14.38 36.15 13.61
N LYS A 188 15.37 36.48 12.75
CA LYS A 188 15.65 37.88 12.39
C LYS A 188 14.47 38.57 11.73
N GLN A 189 13.78 37.90 10.82
CA GLN A 189 12.58 38.42 10.12
C GLN A 189 11.42 38.58 11.10
N ILE A 190 11.18 37.61 11.96
CA ILE A 190 10.15 37.66 13.01
C ILE A 190 10.40 38.79 14.00
N ALA A 191 11.64 38.95 14.43
CA ALA A 191 12.05 40.02 15.37
C ALA A 191 11.79 41.42 14.82
N SER A 192 11.97 41.64 13.51
CA SER A 192 11.72 42.91 12.81
C SER A 192 10.27 43.09 12.34
N ALA A 193 9.45 42.07 12.38
CA ALA A 193 8.06 42.11 11.92
C ALA A 193 7.19 43.03 12.79
N HIS A 194 6.25 43.71 12.14
CA HIS A 194 5.27 44.51 12.84
C HIS A 194 4.33 43.61 13.64
N LEU A 195 4.13 43.91 14.93
CA LEU A 195 3.39 43.04 15.86
C LEU A 195 1.95 42.76 15.39
N THR A 196 1.27 43.79 14.86
CA THR A 196 -0.09 43.64 14.37
C THR A 196 -0.15 42.65 13.19
N HIS A 197 0.83 42.71 12.29
CA HIS A 197 0.90 41.81 11.16
C HIS A 197 1.19 40.36 11.59
N LEU A 198 2.17 40.19 12.49
CA LEU A 198 2.46 38.89 13.09
C LEU A 198 1.24 38.27 13.78
N LYS A 199 0.49 39.06 14.54
CA LYS A 199 -0.79 38.66 15.13
C LYS A 199 -1.80 38.23 14.06
N THR A 200 -1.96 39.02 13.00
CA THR A 200 -2.93 38.73 11.93
C THR A 200 -2.62 37.41 11.24
N VAL A 201 -1.36 37.14 10.92
CA VAL A 201 -0.91 35.87 10.31
C VAL A 201 -1.20 34.68 11.25
N LEU A 202 -0.92 34.82 12.54
CA LEU A 202 -1.16 33.77 13.52
C LEU A 202 -2.65 33.50 13.76
N SER A 203 -3.43 34.57 14.02
CA SER A 203 -4.85 34.44 14.35
C SER A 203 -5.70 33.98 13.16
N GLY A 204 -5.34 34.39 11.94
CA GLY A 204 -6.07 34.02 10.71
C GLY A 204 -6.07 32.51 10.40
N VAL A 205 -5.13 31.75 10.93
CA VAL A 205 -5.01 30.31 10.68
C VAL A 205 -5.22 29.47 11.95
N SER A 206 -5.19 30.11 13.15
CA SER A 206 -5.31 29.40 14.42
C SER A 206 -6.74 29.33 14.97
N ASN A 207 -7.74 29.82 14.23
CA ASN A 207 -9.13 29.96 14.71
C ASN A 207 -9.22 30.68 16.08
N GLY A 208 -8.38 31.71 16.27
CA GLY A 208 -8.36 32.51 17.51
C GLY A 208 -7.56 31.91 18.68
N HIS A 209 -6.98 30.71 18.53
CA HIS A 209 -6.15 30.11 19.59
C HIS A 209 -4.82 30.83 19.84
N TYR A 210 -4.33 31.59 18.86
CA TYR A 210 -3.14 32.44 19.00
C TYR A 210 -3.52 33.90 18.92
N ASP A 211 -3.34 34.56 20.03
CA ASP A 211 -3.68 35.97 20.22
C ASP A 211 -2.46 36.88 20.13
N ARG A 212 -2.63 38.14 20.58
CA ARG A 212 -1.56 39.12 20.65
C ARG A 212 -0.43 38.71 21.59
N GLU A 213 -0.76 38.05 22.71
CA GLU A 213 0.24 37.65 23.72
C GLU A 213 1.21 36.65 23.14
N LYS A 214 0.68 35.63 22.40
CA LYS A 214 1.50 34.65 21.70
C LYS A 214 2.37 35.29 20.60
N ALA A 215 1.86 36.28 19.88
CA ALA A 215 2.64 36.99 18.90
C ALA A 215 3.79 37.80 19.54
N VAL A 216 3.56 38.41 20.72
CA VAL A 216 4.60 39.09 21.50
C VAL A 216 5.63 38.09 21.98
N GLU A 217 5.22 36.96 22.58
CA GLU A 217 6.12 35.92 23.08
C GLU A 217 7.06 35.42 21.98
N ILE A 218 6.52 35.07 20.84
CA ILE A 218 7.31 34.59 19.67
C ILE A 218 8.28 35.68 19.20
N ARG A 219 7.85 36.95 19.11
CA ARG A 219 8.72 38.05 18.65
C ARG A 219 9.82 38.32 19.65
N GLU A 220 9.56 38.34 20.95
CA GLU A 220 10.60 38.58 21.98
C GLU A 220 11.59 37.42 22.03
N ALA A 221 11.16 36.17 21.87
CA ALA A 221 12.06 35.04 21.72
C ALA A 221 12.95 35.19 20.47
N ALA A 222 12.35 35.61 19.35
CA ALA A 222 13.06 35.84 18.10
C ALA A 222 14.14 36.92 18.22
N ARG A 223 13.92 37.97 19.03
CA ARG A 223 14.94 39.02 19.32
C ARG A 223 16.16 38.51 20.08
N ARG A 224 15.96 37.45 20.89
CA ARG A 224 17.01 36.83 21.69
C ARG A 224 17.55 35.53 21.10
N SER A 225 17.04 35.15 19.91
CA SER A 225 17.37 33.88 19.29
C SER A 225 18.83 33.77 18.89
N VAL A 226 19.38 32.58 19.10
CA VAL A 226 20.69 32.18 18.59
C VAL A 226 20.64 31.69 17.13
N GLY A 227 19.46 31.73 16.50
CA GLY A 227 19.24 31.28 15.14
C GLY A 227 20.09 32.00 14.11
N SER A 228 20.61 31.26 13.16
CA SER A 228 21.47 31.78 12.10
C SER A 228 20.69 32.54 11.02
N SER A 229 21.20 33.70 10.58
CA SER A 229 20.61 34.43 9.45
C SER A 229 21.19 33.90 8.14
N MET A 230 20.49 32.96 7.49
CA MET A 230 20.94 32.30 6.26
C MET A 230 19.85 32.41 5.17
N PRO A 231 19.94 33.36 4.21
CA PRO A 231 18.92 33.56 3.17
C PRO A 231 18.62 32.30 2.36
N ALA A 232 19.63 31.50 2.03
CA ALA A 232 19.45 30.25 1.31
C ALA A 232 18.60 29.22 2.10
N LYS A 233 18.82 29.14 3.43
CA LYS A 233 18.04 28.26 4.31
C LYS A 233 16.61 28.77 4.53
N SER A 234 16.45 30.08 4.58
CA SER A 234 15.13 30.73 4.61
C SER A 234 14.32 30.39 3.37
N MET A 235 14.92 30.48 2.18
CA MET A 235 14.29 30.08 0.92
C MET A 235 13.95 28.58 0.90
N GLU A 236 14.89 27.72 1.33
CA GLU A 236 14.67 26.26 1.44
C GLU A 236 13.47 25.95 2.34
N LEU A 237 13.36 26.64 3.50
CA LEU A 237 12.23 26.47 4.42
C LEU A 237 10.89 26.87 3.79
N GLN A 238 10.82 28.03 3.15
CA GLN A 238 9.61 28.52 2.49
C GLN A 238 9.15 27.56 1.39
N HIS A 239 10.08 27.09 0.55
CA HIS A 239 9.79 26.13 -0.51
C HIS A 239 9.31 24.79 0.07
N THR A 240 9.96 24.29 1.13
CA THR A 240 9.59 23.04 1.79
C THR A 240 8.18 23.12 2.37
N ILE A 241 7.82 24.23 3.02
CA ILE A 241 6.46 24.44 3.55
C ILE A 241 5.42 24.50 2.42
N ARG A 242 5.74 25.14 1.30
CA ARG A 242 4.85 25.19 0.12
C ARG A 242 4.60 23.80 -0.43
N LEU A 243 5.64 22.97 -0.57
CA LEU A 243 5.51 21.58 -1.02
C LEU A 243 4.68 20.73 -0.04
N ILE A 244 4.82 20.93 1.28
CA ILE A 244 4.00 20.23 2.27
C ILE A 244 2.52 20.59 2.08
N ARG A 245 2.19 21.86 1.88
CA ARG A 245 0.81 22.30 1.66
C ARG A 245 0.21 21.73 0.38
N GLU A 246 1.01 21.60 -0.67
CA GLU A 246 0.56 20.98 -1.91
C GLU A 246 0.30 19.48 -1.72
N LEU A 247 1.22 18.78 -1.05
CA LEU A 247 1.02 17.38 -0.70
C LEU A 247 -0.20 17.15 0.21
N ASP A 248 -0.51 18.09 1.11
CA ASP A 248 -1.72 17.99 1.94
C ASP A 248 -2.98 18.01 1.06
N LYS A 249 -3.06 18.90 0.04
CA LYS A 249 -4.18 18.95 -0.91
C LYS A 249 -4.29 17.68 -1.75
N GLU A 250 -3.16 17.21 -2.34
CA GLU A 250 -3.15 15.97 -3.11
C GLU A 250 -3.61 14.77 -2.26
N ILE A 251 -3.19 14.70 -1.00
CA ILE A 251 -3.61 13.64 -0.07
C ILE A 251 -5.12 13.73 0.20
N ASP A 252 -5.67 14.93 0.40
CA ASP A 252 -7.10 15.12 0.63
C ASP A 252 -7.94 14.72 -0.60
N GLU A 253 -7.48 15.02 -1.81
CA GLU A 253 -8.11 14.59 -3.07
C GLU A 253 -8.11 13.07 -3.22
N ILE A 254 -6.98 12.42 -2.96
CA ILE A 254 -6.86 10.96 -2.99
C ILE A 254 -7.78 10.33 -1.93
N GLU A 255 -7.83 10.90 -0.73
CA GLU A 255 -8.71 10.41 0.35
C GLU A 255 -10.19 10.55 0.00
N ALA A 256 -10.58 11.62 -0.70
CA ALA A 256 -11.94 11.80 -1.20
C ALA A 256 -12.30 10.72 -2.24
N ALA A 257 -11.40 10.42 -3.18
CA ALA A 257 -11.60 9.36 -4.15
C ALA A 257 -11.71 7.96 -3.50
N ILE A 258 -10.83 7.65 -2.54
CA ILE A 258 -10.90 6.42 -1.75
C ILE A 258 -12.23 6.30 -1.01
N LYS A 259 -12.68 7.41 -0.41
CA LYS A 259 -13.94 7.45 0.34
C LYS A 259 -15.14 7.17 -0.57
N ALA A 260 -15.19 7.76 -1.76
CA ALA A 260 -16.27 7.55 -2.71
C ALA A 260 -16.41 6.06 -3.10
N ILE A 261 -15.29 5.39 -3.39
CA ILE A 261 -15.29 3.94 -3.70
C ILE A 261 -15.80 3.12 -2.51
N LEU A 262 -15.34 3.43 -1.29
CA LEU A 262 -15.75 2.68 -0.10
C LEU A 262 -17.22 2.94 0.32
N ASP A 263 -17.73 4.14 0.08
CA ASP A 263 -19.14 4.48 0.34
C ASP A 263 -20.07 3.68 -0.61
N GLU A 264 -19.66 3.45 -1.86
CA GLU A 264 -20.37 2.60 -2.80
C GLU A 264 -20.30 1.11 -2.42
N MET A 265 -19.11 0.64 -2.03
CA MET A 265 -18.89 -0.75 -1.64
C MET A 265 -19.52 -1.12 -0.30
N ALA A 266 -19.67 -0.17 0.62
CA ALA A 266 -20.15 -0.35 2.00
C ALA A 266 -19.61 -1.60 2.72
N PRO A 267 -18.28 -1.82 2.75
CA PRO A 267 -17.69 -3.08 3.19
C PRO A 267 -17.81 -3.28 4.71
N PRO A 268 -18.13 -4.49 5.20
CA PRO A 268 -18.32 -4.79 6.62
C PRO A 268 -17.12 -4.43 7.53
N ILE A 269 -15.91 -4.42 6.99
CA ILE A 269 -14.69 -4.06 7.75
C ILE A 269 -14.78 -2.66 8.39
N LEU A 270 -15.50 -1.72 7.78
CA LEU A 270 -15.63 -0.35 8.28
C LEU A 270 -16.54 -0.25 9.50
N THR A 271 -17.29 -1.29 9.82
CA THR A 271 -18.14 -1.33 11.03
C THR A 271 -17.33 -1.64 12.29
N VAL A 272 -16.08 -2.08 12.15
CA VAL A 272 -15.20 -2.37 13.30
C VAL A 272 -14.71 -1.07 13.95
N PRO A 273 -15.00 -0.82 15.25
CA PRO A 273 -14.51 0.37 15.93
C PRO A 273 -12.99 0.50 15.87
N GLY A 274 -12.50 1.66 15.43
CA GLY A 274 -11.07 1.93 15.26
C GLY A 274 -10.51 1.65 13.87
N ILE A 275 -11.25 1.04 12.94
CA ILE A 275 -10.85 0.94 11.54
C ILE A 275 -11.35 2.17 10.78
N SER A 276 -10.42 3.04 10.38
CA SER A 276 -10.73 4.19 9.54
C SER A 276 -10.85 3.80 8.06
N TYR A 277 -11.53 4.65 7.25
CA TYR A 277 -11.57 4.51 5.79
C TYR A 277 -10.19 4.23 5.18
N ARG A 278 -9.16 4.97 5.63
CA ARG A 278 -7.78 4.85 5.13
C ARG A 278 -7.19 3.46 5.34
N MET A 279 -7.35 2.90 6.54
CA MET A 279 -6.81 1.57 6.86
C MET A 279 -7.68 0.47 6.27
N GLY A 280 -9.01 0.62 6.35
CA GLY A 280 -9.97 -0.31 5.73
C GLY A 280 -9.73 -0.44 4.22
N ALA A 281 -9.63 0.70 3.51
CA ALA A 281 -9.33 0.72 2.09
C ALA A 281 -8.03 -0.02 1.74
N MET A 282 -6.94 0.27 2.46
CA MET A 282 -5.65 -0.35 2.19
C MET A 282 -5.67 -1.86 2.48
N ILE A 283 -6.37 -2.30 3.52
CA ILE A 283 -6.52 -3.73 3.84
C ILE A 283 -7.30 -4.43 2.72
N LEU A 284 -8.45 -3.88 2.33
CA LEU A 284 -9.28 -4.44 1.26
C LEU A 284 -8.55 -4.49 -0.08
N ALA A 285 -7.91 -3.38 -0.46
CA ALA A 285 -7.17 -3.26 -1.69
C ALA A 285 -5.99 -4.24 -1.81
N GLU A 286 -5.26 -4.44 -0.71
CA GLU A 286 -4.10 -5.33 -0.70
C GLU A 286 -4.50 -6.82 -0.64
N ILE A 287 -5.61 -7.16 0.00
CA ILE A 287 -6.15 -8.52 0.03
C ILE A 287 -6.85 -8.83 -1.29
N GLY A 288 -7.63 -7.86 -1.80
CA GLY A 288 -8.47 -8.05 -2.98
C GLY A 288 -9.62 -9.01 -2.69
N ASP A 289 -9.72 -10.09 -3.45
CA ASP A 289 -10.73 -11.12 -3.26
C ASP A 289 -10.37 -12.05 -2.09
N PHE A 290 -11.21 -12.03 -1.04
CA PHE A 290 -11.05 -12.87 0.15
C PHE A 290 -11.25 -14.36 -0.15
N SER A 291 -12.03 -14.70 -1.18
CA SER A 291 -12.25 -16.09 -1.60
C SER A 291 -10.98 -16.80 -2.10
N ARG A 292 -9.93 -16.03 -2.40
CA ARG A 292 -8.61 -16.56 -2.78
C ARG A 292 -7.85 -17.21 -1.62
N PHE A 293 -8.31 -17.00 -0.40
CA PHE A 293 -7.65 -17.50 0.79
C PHE A 293 -8.53 -18.51 1.51
N ASP A 294 -8.05 -19.73 1.67
CA ASP A 294 -8.77 -20.81 2.37
C ASP A 294 -8.89 -20.55 3.87
N SER A 295 -8.05 -19.66 4.42
CA SER A 295 -8.03 -19.37 5.85
C SER A 295 -7.40 -17.98 6.14
N PRO A 296 -7.72 -17.37 7.28
CA PRO A 296 -7.11 -16.12 7.71
C PRO A 296 -5.59 -16.24 7.92
N ASP A 297 -5.07 -17.43 8.19
CA ASP A 297 -3.63 -17.65 8.36
C ASP A 297 -2.87 -17.51 7.03
N LYS A 298 -3.50 -17.77 5.88
CA LYS A 298 -2.96 -17.48 4.55
C LYS A 298 -2.83 -15.97 4.31
N ILE A 299 -3.81 -15.17 4.79
CA ILE A 299 -3.72 -13.69 4.74
C ILE A 299 -2.59 -13.19 5.64
N LEU A 300 -2.40 -13.78 6.82
CA LEU A 300 -1.28 -13.43 7.70
C LEU A 300 0.08 -13.72 7.04
N ALA A 301 0.21 -14.86 6.37
CA ALA A 301 1.41 -15.19 5.59
C ALA A 301 1.61 -14.20 4.43
N TYR A 302 0.53 -13.85 3.70
CA TYR A 302 0.56 -12.87 2.62
C TYR A 302 0.96 -11.46 3.10
N ALA A 303 0.56 -11.08 4.32
CA ALA A 303 1.00 -9.84 4.98
C ALA A 303 2.44 -9.93 5.53
N GLY A 304 3.05 -11.12 5.56
CA GLY A 304 4.35 -11.35 6.20
C GLY A 304 4.31 -11.16 7.72
N LEU A 305 3.17 -11.46 8.35
CA LEU A 305 2.95 -11.42 9.81
C LEU A 305 3.10 -12.78 10.47
N SER A 306 3.38 -13.82 9.72
CA SER A 306 3.66 -15.16 10.25
C SER A 306 5.05 -15.24 10.87
N PRO A 307 5.23 -15.96 11.97
CA PRO A 307 6.57 -16.23 12.50
C PRO A 307 7.31 -17.18 11.55
N SER A 308 8.61 -16.97 11.37
CA SER A 308 9.45 -17.95 10.71
C SER A 308 9.59 -19.19 11.63
N VAL A 309 9.19 -20.35 11.13
CA VAL A 309 9.40 -21.62 11.83
C VAL A 309 10.63 -22.28 11.22
N TYR A 310 11.65 -22.47 12.03
CA TYR A 310 12.82 -23.29 11.71
C TYR A 310 12.73 -24.59 12.53
N GLU A 311 12.15 -25.62 11.97
CA GLU A 311 12.21 -26.96 12.51
C GLU A 311 13.03 -27.84 11.55
N SER A 312 14.21 -28.26 11.96
CA SER A 312 15.03 -29.23 11.23
C SER A 312 15.31 -30.40 12.16
N GLY A 313 14.60 -31.50 11.94
CA GLY A 313 14.83 -32.78 12.61
C GLY A 313 14.69 -32.72 14.15
N LYS A 314 15.60 -33.35 14.88
CA LYS A 314 15.60 -33.42 16.35
C LYS A 314 16.05 -32.14 17.07
N LEU A 315 16.54 -31.14 16.36
CA LEU A 315 16.92 -29.81 16.90
C LEU A 315 15.69 -28.91 17.00
N LYS A 316 14.91 -29.07 18.06
CA LYS A 316 14.10 -27.98 18.57
C LYS A 316 15.09 -26.92 19.06
N ALA A 317 15.22 -25.84 18.29
CA ALA A 317 16.05 -24.70 18.69
C ALA A 317 15.41 -24.05 19.94
N THR A 318 15.78 -24.55 21.10
CA THR A 318 15.53 -23.91 22.38
C THR A 318 16.24 -22.57 22.36
N GLY A 319 15.48 -21.49 22.14
CA GLY A 319 15.99 -20.13 22.17
C GLY A 319 16.11 -19.38 20.83
N ALA A 320 15.78 -19.98 19.69
CA ALA A 320 15.71 -19.24 18.43
C ALA A 320 14.53 -18.25 18.49
N TYR A 321 14.84 -16.96 18.55
CA TYR A 321 13.84 -15.90 18.40
C TYR A 321 13.20 -16.04 17.01
N ALA A 322 11.95 -16.49 16.95
CA ALA A 322 11.18 -16.52 15.73
C ALA A 322 10.99 -15.10 15.24
N HIS A 323 11.71 -14.71 14.19
CA HIS A 323 11.53 -13.42 13.55
C HIS A 323 10.28 -13.46 12.67
N MET A 324 9.60 -12.32 12.58
CA MET A 324 8.52 -12.16 11.62
C MET A 324 9.10 -12.26 10.19
N GLU A 325 8.52 -13.08 9.32
CA GLU A 325 9.08 -13.36 7.98
C GLU A 325 9.23 -12.12 7.12
N LYS A 326 8.35 -11.13 7.28
CA LYS A 326 8.28 -9.87 6.49
C LYS A 326 8.24 -10.07 4.97
N ARG A 327 8.11 -11.30 4.48
CA ARG A 327 7.84 -11.62 3.09
C ARG A 327 6.36 -11.34 2.80
N GLY A 328 6.06 -10.74 1.64
CA GLY A 328 4.70 -10.38 1.26
C GLY A 328 4.43 -8.88 1.29
N SER A 329 3.15 -8.47 1.26
CA SER A 329 2.77 -7.06 1.13
C SER A 329 3.17 -6.22 2.34
N ARG A 330 4.10 -5.28 2.13
CA ARG A 330 4.48 -4.27 3.14
C ARG A 330 3.32 -3.32 3.48
N TYR A 331 2.47 -3.05 2.50
CA TYR A 331 1.32 -2.15 2.65
C TYR A 331 0.23 -2.80 3.51
N LEU A 332 -0.10 -4.08 3.25
CA LEU A 332 -1.04 -4.83 4.08
C LEU A 332 -0.54 -4.96 5.52
N ARG A 333 0.74 -5.29 5.70
CA ARG A 333 1.35 -5.37 7.04
C ARG A 333 1.27 -4.04 7.78
N TYR A 334 1.57 -2.93 7.09
CA TYR A 334 1.46 -1.58 7.65
C TYR A 334 0.02 -1.26 8.06
N ALA A 335 -0.95 -1.52 7.18
CA ALA A 335 -2.36 -1.23 7.42
C ALA A 335 -2.91 -2.06 8.60
N LEU A 336 -2.66 -3.37 8.62
CA LEU A 336 -3.09 -4.26 9.70
C LEU A 336 -2.49 -3.87 11.06
N PHE A 337 -1.20 -3.53 11.09
CA PHE A 337 -0.53 -3.13 12.32
C PHE A 337 -1.09 -1.82 12.88
N ASN A 338 -1.33 -0.82 12.01
CA ASN A 338 -1.90 0.45 12.44
C ASN A 338 -3.39 0.34 12.78
N ALA A 339 -4.18 -0.41 12.01
CA ALA A 339 -5.57 -0.69 12.35
C ALA A 339 -5.68 -1.35 13.73
N ALA A 340 -4.85 -2.36 14.01
CA ALA A 340 -4.85 -3.04 15.30
C ALA A 340 -4.58 -2.10 16.49
N LYS A 341 -3.73 -1.07 16.34
CA LYS A 341 -3.50 -0.06 17.39
C LYS A 341 -4.78 0.68 17.76
N TYR A 342 -5.53 1.14 16.75
CA TYR A 342 -6.76 1.89 16.99
C TYR A 342 -7.90 0.99 17.44
N VAL A 343 -8.02 -0.22 16.89
CA VAL A 343 -9.00 -1.21 17.35
C VAL A 343 -8.78 -1.55 18.84
N CYS A 344 -7.53 -1.67 19.29
CA CYS A 344 -7.21 -1.86 20.71
C CYS A 344 -7.56 -0.65 21.60
N ILE A 345 -7.81 0.53 21.02
CA ILE A 345 -8.25 1.71 21.77
C ILE A 345 -9.78 1.76 21.84
N TRP A 346 -10.47 1.42 20.76
CA TRP A 346 -11.89 1.68 20.60
C TRP A 346 -12.78 0.45 20.80
N GLU A 347 -12.21 -0.77 20.77
CA GLU A 347 -12.97 -2.00 20.95
C GLU A 347 -12.51 -2.73 22.23
N PRO A 348 -13.42 -2.89 23.24
CA PRO A 348 -13.07 -3.41 24.57
C PRO A 348 -12.43 -4.80 24.58
N SER A 349 -12.88 -5.73 23.72
CA SER A 349 -12.34 -7.09 23.66
C SER A 349 -10.90 -7.15 23.13
N PHE A 350 -10.52 -6.19 22.28
CA PHE A 350 -9.16 -6.01 21.81
C PHE A 350 -8.29 -5.28 22.81
N ALA A 351 -8.85 -4.30 23.54
CA ALA A 351 -8.17 -3.63 24.65
C ALA A 351 -7.78 -4.63 25.75
N ALA A 352 -8.71 -5.49 26.16
CA ALA A 352 -8.47 -6.56 27.13
C ALA A 352 -7.42 -7.56 26.63
N TYR A 353 -7.50 -7.94 25.35
CA TYR A 353 -6.51 -8.83 24.73
C TYR A 353 -5.10 -8.22 24.70
N LEU A 354 -4.98 -6.93 24.37
CA LEU A 354 -3.70 -6.20 24.40
C LEU A 354 -3.13 -6.17 25.81
N SER A 355 -3.96 -5.84 26.82
CA SER A 355 -3.57 -5.80 28.24
C SER A 355 -3.08 -7.16 28.72
N LYS A 356 -3.77 -8.25 28.36
CA LYS A 356 -3.34 -9.63 28.65
C LYS A 356 -1.94 -9.90 28.05
N LYS A 357 -1.71 -9.54 26.78
CA LYS A 357 -0.42 -9.77 26.11
C LYS A 357 0.72 -8.94 26.73
N ARG A 358 0.40 -7.75 27.23
CA ARG A 358 1.35 -6.92 27.97
C ARG A 358 1.68 -7.51 29.33
N ALA A 359 0.69 -8.04 30.05
CA ALA A 359 0.88 -8.74 31.33
C ALA A 359 1.72 -10.02 31.19
N GLU A 360 1.68 -10.69 30.02
CA GLU A 360 2.58 -11.80 29.65
C GLU A 360 4.04 -11.34 29.44
N GLY A 361 4.40 -10.08 29.70
CA GLY A 361 5.76 -9.53 29.53
C GLY A 361 6.14 -9.18 28.09
N LYS A 362 5.19 -9.20 27.13
CA LYS A 362 5.50 -8.89 25.73
C LYS A 362 5.70 -7.40 25.53
N HIS A 363 6.73 -7.03 24.75
CA HIS A 363 6.91 -5.65 24.30
C HIS A 363 5.67 -5.16 23.55
N TYR A 364 5.33 -3.85 23.66
CA TYR A 364 4.14 -3.25 23.06
C TYR A 364 3.92 -3.61 21.59
N ASN A 365 4.95 -3.45 20.75
CA ASN A 365 4.85 -3.76 19.32
C ASN A 365 4.60 -5.25 19.04
N VAL A 366 5.11 -6.14 19.89
CA VAL A 366 4.85 -7.59 19.80
C VAL A 366 3.40 -7.86 20.19
N ALA A 367 2.90 -7.24 21.25
CA ALA A 367 1.50 -7.36 21.68
C ALA A 367 0.52 -6.85 20.61
N ILE A 368 0.83 -5.71 19.95
CA ILE A 368 0.05 -5.21 18.80
C ILE A 368 0.11 -6.20 17.61
N SER A 369 1.23 -6.84 17.35
CA SER A 369 1.31 -7.88 16.30
C SER A 369 0.39 -9.07 16.60
N HIS A 370 0.24 -9.46 17.87
CA HIS A 370 -0.75 -10.46 18.27
C HIS A 370 -2.19 -9.97 18.09
N ALA A 371 -2.47 -8.70 18.40
CA ALA A 371 -3.76 -8.08 18.14
C ALA A 371 -4.07 -8.03 16.63
N ALA A 372 -3.09 -7.71 15.79
CA ALA A 372 -3.23 -7.73 14.33
C ALA A 372 -3.60 -9.13 13.81
N LYS A 373 -3.03 -10.20 14.38
CA LYS A 373 -3.43 -11.59 14.04
C LYS A 373 -4.90 -11.87 14.40
N LYS A 374 -5.34 -11.45 15.59
CA LYS A 374 -6.75 -11.54 15.99
C LYS A 374 -7.64 -10.73 15.04
N LEU A 375 -7.20 -9.52 14.66
CA LEU A 375 -7.93 -8.63 13.76
C LEU A 375 -8.11 -9.24 12.35
N VAL A 376 -7.09 -9.88 11.79
CA VAL A 376 -7.19 -10.56 10.49
C VAL A 376 -8.27 -11.64 10.50
N ARG A 377 -8.39 -12.42 11.58
CA ARG A 377 -9.44 -13.44 11.71
C ARG A 377 -10.83 -12.82 11.74
N LEU A 378 -10.99 -11.71 12.45
CA LEU A 378 -12.24 -10.95 12.47
C LEU A 378 -12.56 -10.41 11.07
N ILE A 379 -11.63 -9.72 10.42
CA ILE A 379 -11.82 -9.16 9.07
C ILE A 379 -12.18 -10.25 8.07
N PHE A 380 -11.50 -11.39 8.12
CA PHE A 380 -11.80 -12.52 7.25
C PHE A 380 -13.25 -13.01 7.44
N ALA A 381 -13.69 -13.19 8.68
CA ALA A 381 -15.06 -13.60 8.97
C ALA A 381 -16.09 -12.57 8.47
N LEU A 382 -15.89 -11.28 8.73
CA LEU A 382 -16.81 -10.22 8.30
C LEU A 382 -16.91 -10.15 6.76
N GLN A 383 -15.77 -10.23 6.06
CA GLN A 383 -15.74 -10.09 4.61
C GLN A 383 -16.27 -11.34 3.87
N THR A 384 -16.12 -12.54 4.45
CA THR A 384 -16.65 -13.78 3.87
C THR A 384 -18.11 -13.98 4.15
N THR A 385 -18.63 -13.49 5.28
CA THR A 385 -20.06 -13.62 5.64
C THR A 385 -20.91 -12.42 5.21
N GLY A 386 -20.30 -11.27 4.92
CA GLY A 386 -21.01 -10.02 4.63
C GLY A 386 -21.67 -9.37 5.85
N ILE A 387 -21.48 -9.92 7.07
CA ILE A 387 -22.13 -9.46 8.30
C ILE A 387 -21.35 -8.32 8.93
N ALA A 388 -22.05 -7.26 9.39
CA ALA A 388 -21.46 -6.16 10.12
C ALA A 388 -20.92 -6.62 11.50
N PHE A 389 -19.90 -5.93 12.00
CA PHE A 389 -19.34 -6.20 13.32
C PHE A 389 -20.39 -6.00 14.42
N GLN A 390 -20.50 -6.96 15.30
CA GLN A 390 -21.32 -6.89 16.51
C GLN A 390 -20.41 -6.98 17.73
N PRO A 391 -20.44 -5.99 18.64
CA PRO A 391 -19.73 -6.07 19.91
C PRO A 391 -20.17 -7.29 20.70
N ALA A 392 -19.21 -7.98 21.35
CA ALA A 392 -19.48 -9.12 22.23
C ALA A 392 -20.06 -8.68 23.57
#